data_600ac11940b89bf02c58cc2154d67f23
#
_entry.id   600ac11940b89bf02c58cc2154d67f23
#
_cell.length_a   1.000
_cell.length_b   1.000
_cell.length_c   1.000
_cell.angle_alpha   90.00
_cell.angle_beta   90.00
_cell.angle_gamma   90.00
#
_symmetry.space_group_name_H-M   'P 1'
#
loop_
_entity.id
_entity.type
_entity.pdbx_description
1 polymer ?
#
loop_
_entity_poly.entity_id
_entity_poly.type
_entity_poly.pdbx_seq_one_letter_code
_entity_poly.pdbx_strand_id
1 'polypeptide(L)'
;MIQMKGEIMKIKINYCSVWNYEPRAAGLADTLKKEFGIISELIAGSNGVYEVIMDGKTIFSKNQAKRFPDDDEIINLIHSET
;
A
#
# COMPACT_ATOMS: atom_id res chain seq x y z
N MET A 1 5.67 -16.63 -20.12
CA MET A 1 5.74 -16.38 -19.78
C MET A 1 5.51 -15.90 -18.90
N ILE A 2 5.47 -15.88 -18.76
CA ILE A 2 5.44 -15.52 -18.05
C ILE A 2 5.27 -14.78 -17.22
N GLN A 3 4.84 -14.87 -16.78
CA GLN A 3 4.60 -14.07 -16.01
C GLN A 3 5.25 -13.33 -15.12
N MET A 4 5.57 -12.97 -15.29
CA MET A 4 6.58 -12.08 -14.77
C MET A 4 6.05 -10.87 -14.09
N LYS A 5 4.88 -10.51 -14.37
CA LYS A 5 4.39 -9.26 -13.85
C LYS A 5 4.26 -9.24 -12.34
N GLY A 6 4.02 -10.36 -11.72
CA GLY A 6 4.00 -10.42 -10.27
C GLY A 6 5.33 -10.09 -9.67
N GLU A 7 6.39 -10.37 -10.40
CA GLU A 7 7.75 -10.18 -9.90
C GLU A 7 8.20 -8.74 -9.92
N ILE A 8 7.54 -7.91 -10.74
CA ILE A 8 7.93 -6.51 -10.86
C ILE A 8 6.91 -5.57 -10.22
N MET A 9 6.00 -6.13 -9.45
CA MET A 9 5.03 -5.32 -8.73
C MET A 9 5.74 -4.44 -7.70
N LYS A 10 5.47 -3.16 -7.75
CA LYS A 10 6.03 -2.20 -6.79
C LYS A 10 4.91 -1.57 -6.00
N ILE A 11 5.03 -1.66 -4.68
CA ILE A 11 4.05 -1.07 -3.78
C ILE A 11 4.71 0.07 -3.03
N LYS A 12 4.06 1.23 -3.04
CA LYS A 12 4.49 2.37 -2.24
C LYS A 12 3.36 2.74 -1.31
N ILE A 13 3.69 3.05 -0.07
CA ILE A 13 2.71 3.50 0.91
C ILE A 13 3.13 4.89 1.37
N ASN A 14 2.38 5.91 0.93
CA ASN A 14 2.58 7.28 1.39
C ASN A 14 1.82 7.44 2.69
N TYR A 15 2.50 7.93 3.73
CA TYR A 15 1.86 8.08 5.04
C TYR A 15 2.23 9.41 5.65
N CYS A 16 1.34 9.95 6.48
CA CYS A 16 1.60 11.20 7.18
C CYS A 16 2.48 10.92 8.39
N SER A 17 3.72 11.38 8.36
CA SER A 17 4.64 11.16 9.48
C SER A 17 4.30 12.08 10.66
N VAL A 18 3.81 13.28 10.37
CA VAL A 18 3.47 14.24 11.42
C VAL A 18 2.34 13.72 12.30
N TRP A 19 1.37 13.01 11.69
CA TRP A 19 0.22 12.47 12.43
C TRP A 19 0.45 11.06 12.90
N ASN A 20 1.70 10.58 12.79
CA ASN A 20 2.11 9.27 13.32
C ASN A 20 1.37 8.10 12.67
N TYR A 21 1.26 8.14 11.36
CA TYR A 21 0.65 7.03 10.62
C TYR A 21 1.66 5.92 10.29
N GLU A 22 2.92 6.11 10.68
CA GLU A 22 3.96 5.14 10.33
C GLU A 22 3.66 3.73 10.83
N PRO A 23 3.18 3.52 12.08
CA PRO A 23 2.88 2.16 12.52
C PRO A 23 1.85 1.47 11.64
N ARG A 24 0.86 2.21 11.14
CA ARG A 24 -0.13 1.62 10.23
C ARG A 24 0.52 1.22 8.91
N ALA A 25 1.36 2.10 8.37
CA ALA A 25 2.02 1.81 7.11
C ALA A 25 2.98 0.63 7.25
N ALA A 26 3.73 0.58 8.35
CA ALA A 26 4.64 -0.53 8.59
C ALA A 26 3.89 -1.84 8.76
N GLY A 27 2.74 -1.82 9.45
CA GLY A 27 1.92 -3.01 9.61
C GLY A 27 1.38 -3.51 8.28
N LEU A 28 0.91 -2.61 7.44
CA LEU A 28 0.43 -2.99 6.12
C LEU A 28 1.56 -3.55 5.27
N ALA A 29 2.73 -2.91 5.31
CA ALA A 29 3.89 -3.40 4.55
C ALA A 29 4.25 -4.82 4.97
N ASP A 30 4.19 -5.11 6.28
CA ASP A 30 4.49 -6.44 6.77
C ASP A 30 3.47 -7.47 6.28
N THR A 31 2.19 -7.10 6.30
CA THR A 31 1.13 -7.97 5.78
C THR A 31 1.34 -8.28 4.31
N LEU A 32 1.68 -7.27 3.52
CA LEU A 32 1.89 -7.47 2.09
C LEU A 32 3.13 -8.32 1.81
N LYS A 33 4.16 -8.20 2.65
CA LYS A 33 5.32 -9.04 2.51
C LYS A 33 4.96 -10.50 2.76
N LYS A 34 4.16 -10.76 3.79
CA LYS A 34 3.76 -12.13 4.11
C LYS A 34 2.83 -12.70 3.06
N GLU A 35 1.95 -11.87 2.52
CA GLU A 35 0.94 -12.35 1.58
C GLU A 35 1.49 -12.51 0.16
N PHE A 36 2.31 -11.57 -0.28
CA PHE A 36 2.77 -11.53 -1.67
C PHE A 36 4.27 -11.67 -1.83
N GLY A 37 5.04 -11.62 -0.75
CA GLY A 37 6.48 -11.59 -0.84
C GLY A 37 7.03 -10.26 -1.36
N ILE A 38 6.26 -9.19 -1.27
CA ILE A 38 6.62 -7.88 -1.79
C ILE A 38 7.19 -7.02 -0.67
N ILE A 39 8.26 -6.29 -0.96
CA ILE A 39 8.78 -5.27 -0.06
C ILE A 39 8.17 -3.93 -0.47
N SER A 40 7.35 -3.36 0.41
CA SER A 40 6.72 -2.07 0.14
C SER A 40 7.66 -0.94 0.51
N GLU A 41 7.63 0.13 -0.28
CA GLU A 41 8.39 1.33 0.03
C GLU A 41 7.51 2.27 0.84
N LEU A 42 8.01 2.70 2.01
CA LEU A 42 7.28 3.64 2.86
C LEU A 42 7.78 5.04 2.59
N ILE A 43 6.87 5.93 2.25
CA ILE A 43 7.23 7.31 1.88
C ILE A 43 6.54 8.26 2.85
N ALA A 44 7.35 9.00 3.62
CA ALA A 44 6.82 9.95 4.58
C ALA A 44 6.25 11.16 3.85
N GLY A 45 5.03 11.53 4.23
CA GLY A 45 4.37 12.69 3.68
C GLY A 45 3.76 13.53 4.77
N SER A 46 2.76 14.33 4.43
CA SER A 46 2.14 15.26 5.36
C SER A 46 0.65 15.36 5.08
N ASN A 47 -0.03 16.20 5.86
CA ASN A 47 -1.45 16.53 5.66
C ASN A 47 -2.36 15.32 5.78
N GLY A 48 -2.00 14.36 6.64
CA GLY A 48 -2.86 13.22 6.90
C GLY A 48 -2.93 12.22 5.77
N VAL A 49 -1.95 12.23 4.87
CA VAL A 49 -1.97 11.33 3.71
C VAL A 49 -1.81 9.87 4.15
N TYR A 50 -2.55 9.00 3.49
CA TYR A 50 -2.35 7.56 3.60
C TYR A 50 -2.86 6.95 2.30
N GLU A 51 -1.91 6.59 1.43
CA GLU A 51 -2.23 6.11 0.09
C GLU A 51 -1.39 4.89 -0.23
N VAL A 52 -2.00 3.94 -0.93
CA VAL A 52 -1.32 2.76 -1.41
C VAL A 52 -1.25 2.86 -2.91
N ILE A 53 -0.02 2.78 -3.44
CA ILE A 53 0.25 2.96 -4.87
C ILE A 53 0.88 1.68 -5.37
N MET A 54 0.30 1.10 -6.42
CA MET A 54 0.80 -0.11 -7.03
C MET A 54 1.18 0.18 -8.47
N ASP A 55 2.46 0.02 -8.78
CA ASP A 55 3.00 0.23 -10.12
C ASP A 55 2.60 1.60 -10.70
N GLY A 56 2.66 2.62 -9.84
CA GLY A 56 2.34 3.98 -10.23
C GLY A 56 0.88 4.35 -10.17
N LYS A 57 0.01 3.41 -9.82
CA LYS A 57 -1.42 3.65 -9.76
C LYS A 57 -1.87 3.65 -8.31
N THR A 58 -2.57 4.71 -7.89
CA THR A 58 -3.11 4.78 -6.54
C THR A 58 -4.32 3.85 -6.46
N ILE A 59 -4.20 2.79 -5.65
CA ILE A 59 -5.30 1.83 -5.50
C ILE A 59 -6.13 2.11 -4.26
N PHE A 60 -5.61 2.90 -3.31
CA PHE A 60 -6.38 3.30 -2.14
C PHE A 60 -5.91 4.67 -1.66
N SER A 61 -6.86 5.52 -1.28
CA SER A 61 -6.57 6.82 -0.71
C SER A 61 -7.49 7.06 0.47
N LYS A 62 -6.91 7.26 1.65
CA LYS A 62 -7.68 7.56 2.86
C LYS A 62 -8.47 8.84 2.69
N ASN A 63 -7.91 9.84 2.01
CA ASN A 63 -8.61 11.10 1.84
C ASN A 63 -9.87 10.96 1.01
N GLN A 64 -9.86 10.06 0.04
CA GLN A 64 -11.05 9.80 -0.77
C GLN A 64 -12.03 8.90 -0.06
N ALA A 65 -11.53 7.88 0.61
CA ALA A 65 -12.39 6.91 1.29
C ALA A 65 -12.91 7.42 2.63
N LYS A 66 -12.26 8.43 3.20
CA LYS A 66 -12.60 8.99 4.50
C LYS A 66 -12.40 8.00 5.63
N ARG A 67 -11.51 7.04 5.46
CA ARG A 67 -11.20 6.04 6.47
C ARG A 67 -9.89 5.37 6.12
N PHE A 68 -9.31 4.67 7.10
CA PHE A 68 -8.16 3.81 6.85
C PHE A 68 -8.62 2.50 6.22
N PRO A 69 -7.76 1.88 5.42
CA PRO A 69 -8.10 0.58 4.84
C PRO A 69 -7.86 -0.54 5.84
N ASP A 70 -8.59 -1.64 5.67
CA ASP A 70 -8.23 -2.90 6.30
C ASP A 70 -7.19 -3.60 5.43
N ASP A 71 -6.35 -4.42 6.07
CA ASP A 71 -5.33 -5.16 5.32
C ASP A 71 -5.96 -6.03 4.24
N ASP A 72 -7.07 -6.70 4.58
CA ASP A 72 -7.76 -7.57 3.61
C ASP A 72 -8.26 -6.78 2.41
N GLU A 73 -8.70 -5.56 2.63
CA GLU A 73 -9.16 -4.71 1.54
C GLU A 73 -8.02 -4.42 0.57
N ILE A 74 -6.84 -4.12 1.09
CA ILE A 74 -5.69 -3.86 0.24
C ILE A 74 -5.26 -5.11 -0.50
N ILE A 75 -5.27 -6.27 0.18
CA ILE A 75 -4.95 -7.53 -0.46
C ILE A 75 -5.89 -7.79 -1.64
N ASN A 76 -7.19 -7.56 -1.44
CA ASN A 76 -8.17 -7.78 -2.50
C ASN A 76 -7.98 -6.81 -3.65
N LEU A 77 -7.63 -5.55 -3.36
CA LEU A 77 -7.39 -4.57 -4.41
C LEU A 77 -6.17 -4.97 -5.25
N ILE A 78 -5.13 -5.48 -4.61
CA ILE A 78 -3.95 -5.92 -5.33
C ILE A 78 -4.29 -7.11 -6.22
N HIS A 79 -5.07 -8.07 -5.69
CA HIS A 79 -5.49 -9.21 -6.49
C HIS A 79 -6.29 -8.78 -7.71
N SER A 80 -7.14 -7.78 -7.57
CA SER A 80 -7.95 -7.35 -8.70
C SER A 80 -7.14 -6.61 -9.76
N GLU A 81 -5.96 -6.08 -9.39
CA GLU A 81 -5.08 -5.42 -10.36
C GLU A 81 -4.13 -6.40 -11.04
N THR A 82 -4.01 -7.60 -10.53
CA THR A 82 -3.14 -8.59 -11.14
C THR A 82 -3.95 -9.64 -11.86
#